data_e793df71aa928db051b64631ceba7db7
#
_entry.id   e793df71aa928db051b64631ceba7db7
#
_cell.length_a   1.000
_cell.length_b   1.000
_cell.length_c   1.000
_cell.angle_alpha   90.00
_cell.angle_beta   90.00
_cell.angle_gamma   90.00
#
_symmetry.space_group_name_H-M   'P 1'
#
loop_
_entity.id
_entity.type
_entity.pdbx_description
1 polymer ?
#
loop_
_entity_poly.entity_id
_entity_poly.type
_entity_poly.pdbx_seq_one_letter_code
_entity_poly.pdbx_strand_id
1 'polypeptide(L)'
;LGLPDGDGMDLLARWRARGIGMPLLVLTARDAVSDRVRGLQAGADDYLLKPFDLDELEARIRALARRSEAAPGRAAGGADSFAGLSLDAASGAVCLNGAPMDLAPREAAMLRALLARPGQAVAKERLVETVFPGEDVQPDAIEVVAYRLRKRLASTGVQLVTLRGLGYLLKAASA
;
A
#
# COMPACT_ATOMS: atom_id res chain seq x y z
N LEU A 1 -16.55 -21.41 -3.84
CA LEU A 1 -16.27 -20.90 -5.19
C LEU A 1 -17.53 -20.72 -6.06
N GLY A 2 -18.71 -21.22 -5.67
CA GLY A 2 -19.96 -20.91 -6.33
C GLY A 2 -20.38 -19.47 -6.01
N LEU A 3 -20.23 -18.57 -6.98
CA LEU A 3 -20.78 -17.23 -6.96
C LEU A 3 -22.12 -17.22 -7.70
N PRO A 4 -23.05 -16.30 -7.39
CA PRO A 4 -24.34 -16.24 -8.10
C PRO A 4 -24.20 -16.11 -9.62
N ASP A 5 -23.11 -15.48 -10.07
CA ASP A 5 -22.87 -15.13 -11.48
C ASP A 5 -21.75 -15.96 -12.15
N GLY A 6 -21.33 -17.08 -11.55
CA GLY A 6 -20.32 -17.96 -12.16
C GLY A 6 -19.35 -18.64 -11.21
N ASP A 7 -18.33 -19.29 -11.75
CA ASP A 7 -17.28 -19.91 -10.93
C ASP A 7 -16.19 -18.87 -10.58
N GLY A 8 -15.87 -18.78 -9.29
CA GLY A 8 -14.80 -17.92 -8.79
C GLY A 8 -13.41 -18.26 -9.36
N MET A 9 -13.23 -19.49 -9.87
CA MET A 9 -11.99 -19.91 -10.55
C MET A 9 -11.83 -19.22 -11.91
N ASP A 10 -12.91 -19.07 -12.66
CA ASP A 10 -12.90 -18.36 -13.94
C ASP A 10 -12.64 -16.86 -13.74
N LEU A 11 -13.16 -16.31 -12.65
CA LEU A 11 -12.89 -14.93 -12.26
C LEU A 11 -11.41 -14.72 -11.94
N LEU A 12 -10.82 -15.63 -11.16
CA LEU A 12 -9.39 -15.62 -10.83
C LEU A 12 -8.51 -15.68 -12.08
N ALA A 13 -8.78 -16.62 -12.98
CA ALA A 13 -8.04 -16.78 -14.23
C ALA A 13 -8.11 -15.51 -15.09
N ARG A 14 -9.28 -14.87 -15.19
CA ARG A 14 -9.46 -13.60 -15.90
C ARG A 14 -8.67 -12.46 -15.28
N TRP A 15 -8.59 -12.37 -13.94
CA TRP A 15 -7.80 -11.35 -13.25
C TRP A 15 -6.32 -11.55 -13.51
N ARG A 16 -5.82 -12.76 -13.42
CA ARG A 16 -4.41 -13.08 -13.72
C ARG A 16 -4.05 -12.82 -15.17
N ALA A 17 -4.93 -13.13 -16.12
CA ALA A 17 -4.75 -12.81 -17.53
C ALA A 17 -4.69 -11.29 -17.81
N ARG A 18 -5.33 -10.48 -16.97
CA ARG A 18 -5.25 -9.01 -17.02
C ARG A 18 -4.04 -8.42 -16.28
N GLY A 19 -3.14 -9.26 -15.78
CA GLY A 19 -1.95 -8.81 -15.05
C GLY A 19 -2.22 -8.31 -13.62
N ILE A 20 -3.43 -8.56 -13.06
CA ILE A 20 -3.74 -8.20 -11.68
C ILE A 20 -2.95 -9.10 -10.76
N GLY A 21 -1.88 -8.57 -10.18
CA GLY A 21 -0.95 -9.29 -9.29
C GLY A 21 -1.28 -9.16 -7.80
N MET A 22 -2.47 -8.68 -7.43
CA MET A 22 -2.91 -8.58 -6.05
C MET A 22 -2.92 -9.98 -5.39
N PRO A 23 -2.44 -10.12 -4.13
CA PRO A 23 -2.55 -11.37 -3.38
C PRO A 23 -4.00 -11.83 -3.27
N LEU A 24 -4.23 -13.12 -3.49
CA LEU A 24 -5.56 -13.68 -3.57
C LEU A 24 -5.69 -14.92 -2.71
N LEU A 25 -6.53 -14.83 -1.66
CA LEU A 25 -6.92 -15.94 -0.79
C LEU A 25 -8.29 -16.48 -1.20
N VAL A 26 -8.34 -17.76 -1.51
CA VAL A 26 -9.60 -18.43 -1.87
C VAL A 26 -10.24 -19.07 -0.65
N LEU A 27 -11.47 -18.66 -0.31
CA LEU A 27 -12.28 -19.29 0.72
C LEU A 27 -13.28 -20.28 0.09
N THR A 28 -13.22 -21.55 0.48
CA THR A 28 -14.04 -22.58 -0.15
C THR A 28 -14.54 -23.65 0.84
N ALA A 29 -15.68 -24.27 0.52
CA ALA A 29 -16.15 -25.46 1.20
C ALA A 29 -15.71 -26.75 0.49
N ARG A 30 -15.01 -26.65 -0.65
CA ARG A 30 -14.53 -27.83 -1.40
C ARG A 30 -13.20 -28.27 -0.81
N ASP A 31 -13.17 -29.50 -0.29
CA ASP A 31 -12.04 -30.10 0.41
C ASP A 31 -11.15 -30.99 -0.49
N ALA A 32 -11.61 -31.31 -1.70
CA ALA A 32 -10.86 -32.15 -2.62
C ALA A 32 -9.48 -31.57 -2.95
N VAL A 33 -8.43 -32.39 -2.82
CA VAL A 33 -7.05 -32.00 -3.14
C VAL A 33 -6.95 -31.50 -4.58
N SER A 34 -7.70 -32.10 -5.51
CA SER A 34 -7.77 -31.65 -6.91
C SER A 34 -8.26 -30.23 -7.07
N ASP A 35 -9.24 -29.78 -6.27
CA ASP A 35 -9.77 -28.41 -6.34
C ASP A 35 -8.76 -27.39 -5.78
N ARG A 36 -8.01 -27.76 -4.74
CA ARG A 36 -6.90 -26.94 -4.22
C ARG A 36 -5.77 -26.78 -5.23
N VAL A 37 -5.35 -27.88 -5.86
CA VAL A 37 -4.31 -27.86 -6.90
C VAL A 37 -4.76 -26.98 -8.07
N ARG A 38 -5.99 -27.14 -8.55
CA ARG A 38 -6.55 -26.31 -9.63
C ARG A 38 -6.59 -24.83 -9.24
N GLY A 39 -6.94 -24.51 -7.99
CA GLY A 39 -6.97 -23.14 -7.48
C GLY A 39 -5.59 -22.47 -7.49
N LEU A 40 -4.58 -23.18 -7.01
CA LEU A 40 -3.20 -22.71 -7.02
C LEU A 40 -2.66 -22.56 -8.45
N GLN A 41 -2.97 -23.52 -9.33
CA GLN A 41 -2.60 -23.45 -10.75
C GLN A 41 -3.30 -22.30 -11.50
N ALA A 42 -4.52 -21.94 -11.10
CA ALA A 42 -5.23 -20.78 -11.64
C ALA A 42 -4.68 -19.44 -11.13
N GLY A 43 -3.72 -19.45 -10.20
CA GLY A 43 -3.03 -18.27 -9.72
C GLY A 43 -3.52 -17.74 -8.36
N ALA A 44 -4.21 -18.55 -7.55
CA ALA A 44 -4.43 -18.22 -6.14
C ALA A 44 -3.10 -18.28 -5.36
N ASP A 45 -2.93 -17.37 -4.41
CA ASP A 45 -1.71 -17.33 -3.57
C ASP A 45 -1.83 -18.18 -2.31
N ASP A 46 -3.08 -18.41 -1.83
CA ASP A 46 -3.37 -19.33 -0.74
C ASP A 46 -4.83 -19.77 -0.76
N TYR A 47 -5.15 -20.78 0.05
CA TYR A 47 -6.43 -21.45 0.12
C TYR A 47 -6.85 -21.67 1.56
N LEU A 48 -8.10 -21.39 1.92
CA LEU A 48 -8.65 -21.64 3.24
C LEU A 48 -10.00 -22.37 3.15
N LEU A 49 -10.09 -23.49 3.84
CA LEU A 49 -11.26 -24.35 3.83
C LEU A 49 -12.32 -23.87 4.84
N LYS A 50 -13.57 -23.86 4.44
CA LYS A 50 -14.71 -23.62 5.36
C LYS A 50 -15.15 -24.94 6.03
N PRO A 51 -15.47 -24.94 7.34
CA PRO A 51 -15.41 -23.84 8.29
C PRO A 51 -13.96 -23.52 8.70
N PHE A 52 -13.62 -22.26 8.89
CA PHE A 52 -12.30 -21.80 9.32
C PHE A 52 -12.40 -20.95 10.59
N ASP A 53 -11.31 -20.92 11.35
CA ASP A 53 -11.13 -20.04 12.47
C ASP A 53 -10.71 -18.63 12.00
N LEU A 54 -11.19 -17.58 12.70
CA LEU A 54 -10.84 -16.19 12.38
C LEU A 54 -9.36 -15.91 12.56
N ASP A 55 -8.73 -16.53 13.56
CA ASP A 55 -7.28 -16.37 13.80
C ASP A 55 -6.47 -17.01 12.66
N GLU A 56 -6.93 -18.14 12.09
CA GLU A 56 -6.32 -18.74 10.93
C GLU A 56 -6.45 -17.83 9.69
N LEU A 57 -7.63 -17.28 9.46
CA LEU A 57 -7.86 -16.34 8.37
C LEU A 57 -6.94 -15.13 8.48
N GLU A 58 -6.85 -14.52 9.67
CA GLU A 58 -6.00 -13.37 9.92
C GLU A 58 -4.51 -13.69 9.71
N ALA A 59 -4.04 -14.83 10.21
CA ALA A 59 -2.66 -15.28 10.03
C ALA A 59 -2.32 -15.46 8.54
N ARG A 60 -3.23 -16.02 7.74
CA ARG A 60 -3.04 -16.21 6.29
C ARG A 60 -3.03 -14.89 5.53
N ILE A 61 -3.93 -13.97 5.85
CA ILE A 61 -3.94 -12.61 5.27
C ILE A 61 -2.63 -11.90 5.56
N ARG A 62 -2.14 -11.95 6.81
CA ARG A 62 -0.85 -11.37 7.19
C ARG A 62 0.33 -12.02 6.45
N ALA A 63 0.28 -13.33 6.25
CA ALA A 63 1.32 -14.06 5.52
C ALA A 63 1.34 -13.68 4.03
N LEU A 64 0.16 -13.52 3.41
CA LEU A 64 0.03 -13.06 2.03
C LEU A 64 0.52 -11.64 1.85
N ALA A 65 0.18 -10.74 2.75
CA ALA A 65 0.67 -9.37 2.75
C ALA A 65 2.22 -9.33 2.79
N ARG A 66 2.85 -10.06 3.71
CA ARG A 66 4.34 -10.16 3.78
C ARG A 66 4.95 -10.75 2.51
N ARG A 67 4.34 -11.75 1.87
CA ARG A 67 4.84 -12.35 0.61
C ARG A 67 4.74 -11.38 -0.55
N SER A 68 3.70 -10.56 -0.58
CA SER A 68 3.55 -9.48 -1.56
C SER A 68 4.67 -8.44 -1.44
N GLU A 69 5.15 -8.19 -0.22
CA GLU A 69 6.27 -7.31 0.07
C GLU A 69 7.64 -7.94 -0.25
N ALA A 70 7.76 -9.28 -0.14
CA ALA A 70 9.03 -10.01 -0.22
C ALA A 70 9.34 -10.67 -1.58
N ALA A 71 8.49 -10.54 -2.60
CA ALA A 71 8.73 -11.19 -3.89
C ALA A 71 9.92 -10.56 -4.63
N PRO A 72 11.08 -11.26 -4.76
CA PRO A 72 12.21 -10.78 -5.55
C PRO A 72 11.85 -10.87 -7.03
N GLY A 73 11.66 -9.72 -7.66
CA GLY A 73 11.37 -9.64 -9.11
C GLY A 73 10.26 -8.70 -9.53
N ARG A 74 9.53 -8.11 -8.60
CA ARG A 74 8.69 -6.96 -8.91
C ARG A 74 9.59 -5.74 -8.96
N ALA A 75 10.10 -5.45 -10.15
CA ALA A 75 10.68 -4.16 -10.47
C ALA A 75 9.80 -3.06 -9.87
N ALA A 76 10.45 -2.09 -9.24
CA ALA A 76 9.91 -0.91 -8.58
C ALA A 76 8.70 -0.29 -9.32
N GLY A 77 7.49 -0.80 -9.06
CA GLY A 77 6.28 -0.38 -9.77
C GLY A 77 4.97 -0.88 -9.19
N GLY A 78 4.96 -1.58 -8.02
CA GLY A 78 3.74 -2.11 -7.43
C GLY A 78 3.48 -1.55 -6.04
N ALA A 79 2.28 -1.15 -5.76
CA ALA A 79 1.58 -0.75 -4.52
C ALA A 79 2.21 0.35 -3.64
N ASP A 80 3.54 0.50 -3.59
CA ASP A 80 4.23 1.49 -2.75
C ASP A 80 4.90 2.62 -3.56
N SER A 81 4.61 2.74 -4.86
CA SER A 81 5.11 3.86 -5.66
C SER A 81 3.97 4.77 -6.10
N PHE A 82 4.12 6.05 -5.85
CA PHE A 82 3.17 7.09 -6.26
C PHE A 82 3.89 8.16 -7.07
N ALA A 83 3.62 8.19 -8.38
CA ALA A 83 4.22 9.16 -9.31
C ALA A 83 5.76 9.25 -9.20
N GLY A 84 6.42 8.09 -9.14
CA GLY A 84 7.88 7.96 -9.02
C GLY A 84 8.42 7.97 -7.59
N LEU A 85 7.60 8.32 -6.59
CA LEU A 85 7.97 8.17 -5.18
C LEU A 85 7.73 6.74 -4.71
N SER A 86 8.66 6.18 -3.99
CA SER A 86 8.58 4.84 -3.39
C SER A 86 9.28 4.81 -2.03
N LEU A 87 8.97 3.79 -1.23
CA LEU A 87 9.69 3.49 0.00
C LEU A 87 10.66 2.33 -0.25
N ASP A 88 11.91 2.50 0.12
CA ASP A 88 12.87 1.41 0.16
C ASP A 88 12.54 0.48 1.33
N ALA A 89 12.25 -0.77 1.05
CA ALA A 89 11.79 -1.75 2.04
C ALA A 89 12.84 -2.09 3.11
N ALA A 90 14.13 -1.95 2.80
CA ALA A 90 15.21 -2.30 3.71
C ALA A 90 15.58 -1.15 4.65
N SER A 91 15.68 0.07 4.11
CA SER A 91 16.10 1.26 4.86
C SER A 91 14.94 2.14 5.33
N GLY A 92 13.73 1.97 4.76
CA GLY A 92 12.61 2.88 4.95
C GLY A 92 12.83 4.28 4.36
N ALA A 93 13.86 4.44 3.51
CA ALA A 93 14.14 5.69 2.84
C ALA A 93 13.09 5.98 1.77
N VAL A 94 12.74 7.25 1.62
CA VAL A 94 11.91 7.67 0.48
C VAL A 94 12.79 7.84 -0.74
N CYS A 95 12.42 7.19 -1.83
CA CYS A 95 13.11 7.25 -3.11
C CYS A 95 12.24 7.95 -4.16
N LEU A 96 12.88 8.70 -5.04
CA LEU A 96 12.28 9.21 -6.27
C LEU A 96 12.92 8.51 -7.46
N ASN A 97 12.12 7.80 -8.25
CA ASN A 97 12.57 7.00 -9.40
C ASN A 97 13.74 6.05 -9.05
N GLY A 98 13.69 5.46 -7.84
CA GLY A 98 14.70 4.54 -7.33
C GLY A 98 15.93 5.19 -6.68
N ALA A 99 16.07 6.51 -6.74
CA ALA A 99 17.14 7.24 -6.07
C ALA A 99 16.68 7.78 -4.71
N PRO A 100 17.44 7.58 -3.62
CA PRO A 100 17.07 8.09 -2.30
C PRO A 100 16.99 9.61 -2.29
N MET A 101 15.94 10.15 -1.67
CA MET A 101 15.76 11.58 -1.50
C MET A 101 16.45 12.08 -0.23
N ASP A 102 17.17 13.20 -0.34
CA ASP A 102 17.71 13.91 0.82
C ASP A 102 16.61 14.68 1.53
N LEU A 103 16.02 14.08 2.55
CA LEU A 103 14.93 14.65 3.36
C LEU A 103 15.34 14.75 4.82
N ALA A 104 14.97 15.84 5.46
CA ALA A 104 15.09 15.93 6.91
C ALA A 104 14.18 14.89 7.60
N PRO A 105 14.51 14.39 8.81
CA PRO A 105 13.77 13.32 9.47
C PRO A 105 12.26 13.54 9.55
N ARG A 106 11.83 14.76 9.86
CA ARG A 106 10.40 15.14 9.94
C ARG A 106 9.72 15.22 8.57
N GLU A 107 10.45 15.65 7.53
CA GLU A 107 9.98 15.65 6.14
C GLU A 107 9.78 14.21 5.65
N ALA A 108 10.73 13.34 5.94
CA ALA A 108 10.65 11.91 5.61
C ALA A 108 9.49 11.21 6.35
N ALA A 109 9.29 11.50 7.65
CA ALA A 109 8.18 10.96 8.42
C ALA A 109 6.82 11.39 7.84
N MET A 110 6.66 12.67 7.52
CA MET A 110 5.44 13.18 6.90
C MET A 110 5.18 12.54 5.53
N LEU A 111 6.22 12.46 4.68
CA LEU A 111 6.08 11.89 3.34
C LEU A 111 5.75 10.39 3.39
N ARG A 112 6.36 9.63 4.30
CA ARG A 112 6.00 8.20 4.54
C ARG A 112 4.54 8.04 4.95
N ALA A 113 4.04 8.86 5.88
CA ALA A 113 2.65 8.80 6.33
C ALA A 113 1.67 9.06 5.18
N LEU A 114 2.01 9.96 4.27
CA LEU A 114 1.20 10.29 3.11
C LEU A 114 1.30 9.23 2.00
N LEU A 115 2.49 8.64 1.80
CA LEU A 115 2.72 7.56 0.82
C LEU A 115 2.02 6.25 1.23
N ALA A 116 1.77 6.03 2.52
CA ALA A 116 0.98 4.88 2.97
C ALA A 116 -0.48 4.93 2.47
N ARG A 117 -0.97 6.10 2.06
CA ARG A 117 -2.34 6.31 1.55
C ARG A 117 -2.34 7.32 0.38
N PRO A 118 -1.76 6.99 -0.77
CA PRO A 118 -1.65 7.91 -1.88
C PRO A 118 -3.02 8.38 -2.36
N GLY A 119 -3.17 9.68 -2.62
CA GLY A 119 -4.43 10.26 -3.06
C GLY A 119 -5.53 10.40 -2.00
N GLN A 120 -5.28 9.96 -0.76
CA GLN A 120 -6.20 10.10 0.35
C GLN A 120 -5.74 11.20 1.32
N ALA A 121 -6.71 11.90 1.91
CA ALA A 121 -6.40 12.89 2.93
C ALA A 121 -5.96 12.23 4.23
N VAL A 122 -4.86 12.70 4.80
CA VAL A 122 -4.39 12.34 6.14
C VAL A 122 -4.65 13.55 7.05
N ALA A 123 -5.38 13.34 8.14
CA ALA A 123 -5.73 14.39 9.08
C ALA A 123 -4.48 15.07 9.69
N LYS A 124 -4.59 16.37 9.97
CA LYS A 124 -3.50 17.18 10.51
C LYS A 124 -3.00 16.63 11.84
N GLU A 125 -3.92 16.23 12.71
CA GLU A 125 -3.65 15.66 14.03
C GLU A 125 -2.82 14.37 13.92
N ARG A 126 -3.21 13.49 13.02
CA ARG A 126 -2.49 12.23 12.78
C ARG A 126 -1.08 12.46 12.23
N LEU A 127 -0.91 13.48 11.38
CA LEU A 127 0.43 13.85 10.89
C LEU A 127 1.29 14.44 12.01
N VAL A 128 0.70 15.25 12.91
CA VAL A 128 1.40 15.77 14.09
C VAL A 128 1.91 14.62 14.96
N GLU A 129 1.05 13.66 15.32
CA GLU A 129 1.43 12.48 16.10
C GLU A 129 2.54 11.66 15.44
N THR A 130 2.51 11.53 14.11
CA THR A 130 3.50 10.74 13.37
C THR A 130 4.85 11.47 13.22
N VAL A 131 4.82 12.79 13.02
CA VAL A 131 6.01 13.61 12.74
C VAL A 131 6.69 14.10 14.01
N PHE A 132 5.93 14.23 15.09
CA PHE A 132 6.37 14.73 16.40
C PHE A 132 5.96 13.77 17.53
N PRO A 133 6.38 12.51 17.49
CA PRO A 133 5.94 11.52 18.47
C PRO A 133 6.37 11.90 19.89
N GLY A 134 5.38 12.05 20.79
CA GLY A 134 5.61 12.40 22.19
C GLY A 134 6.04 13.85 22.45
N GLU A 135 6.04 14.70 21.44
CA GLU A 135 6.30 16.13 21.59
C GLU A 135 4.97 16.89 21.75
N ASP A 136 4.91 17.78 22.74
CA ASP A 136 3.78 18.73 22.86
C ASP A 136 4.03 19.92 21.93
N VAL A 137 3.60 19.79 20.68
CA VAL A 137 3.77 20.82 19.66
C VAL A 137 2.44 21.42 19.26
N GLN A 138 2.47 22.71 18.93
CA GLN A 138 1.29 23.37 18.36
C GLN A 138 0.92 22.70 17.02
N PRO A 139 -0.39 22.54 16.71
CA PRO A 139 -0.83 21.93 15.45
C PRO A 139 -0.23 22.56 14.19
N ASP A 140 0.18 23.82 14.27
CA ASP A 140 0.77 24.57 13.14
C ASP A 140 2.23 24.17 12.84
N ALA A 141 2.90 23.43 13.75
CA ALA A 141 4.24 22.90 13.50
C ALA A 141 4.31 22.03 12.24
N ILE A 142 3.23 21.30 11.92
CA ILE A 142 3.15 20.49 10.71
C ILE A 142 3.15 21.34 9.42
N GLU A 143 2.69 22.58 9.48
CA GLU A 143 2.65 23.48 8.31
C GLU A 143 4.07 23.87 7.86
N VAL A 144 4.99 24.04 8.81
CA VAL A 144 6.40 24.31 8.52
C VAL A 144 7.03 23.10 7.81
N VAL A 145 6.72 21.89 8.27
CA VAL A 145 7.21 20.65 7.63
C VAL A 145 6.60 20.52 6.24
N ALA A 146 5.29 20.76 6.10
CA ALA A 146 4.58 20.73 4.82
C ALA A 146 5.16 21.75 3.83
N TYR A 147 5.47 22.95 4.27
CA TYR A 147 6.09 23.97 3.43
C TYR A 147 7.46 23.54 2.90
N ARG A 148 8.32 23.00 3.77
CA ARG A 148 9.63 22.47 3.37
C ARG A 148 9.50 21.30 2.41
N LEU A 149 8.59 20.38 2.72
CA LEU A 149 8.33 19.22 1.88
C LEU A 149 7.82 19.62 0.49
N ARG A 150 6.93 20.62 0.36
CA ARG A 150 6.53 21.18 -0.94
C ARG A 150 7.70 21.64 -1.78
N LYS A 151 8.69 22.32 -1.15
CA LYS A 151 9.91 22.75 -1.87
C LYS A 151 10.70 21.56 -2.39
N ARG A 152 10.82 20.48 -1.61
CA ARG A 152 11.49 19.24 -2.02
C ARG A 152 10.75 18.52 -3.15
N LEU A 153 9.43 18.58 -3.14
CA LEU A 153 8.59 17.94 -4.15
C LEU A 153 8.41 18.77 -5.43
N ALA A 154 8.81 20.03 -5.45
CA ALA A 154 8.57 20.94 -6.59
C ALA A 154 9.17 20.47 -7.92
N SER A 155 10.26 19.69 -7.89
CA SER A 155 10.91 19.09 -9.06
C SER A 155 10.49 17.67 -9.34
N THR A 156 9.49 17.16 -8.63
CA THR A 156 8.97 15.80 -8.76
C THR A 156 7.59 15.81 -9.45
N GLY A 157 7.15 14.67 -9.93
CA GLY A 157 5.78 14.51 -10.44
C GLY A 157 4.69 14.49 -9.35
N VAL A 158 4.96 15.00 -8.14
CA VAL A 158 4.05 14.91 -6.99
C VAL A 158 3.85 16.26 -6.34
N GLN A 159 2.61 16.54 -5.95
CA GLN A 159 2.23 17.74 -5.22
C GLN A 159 1.66 17.38 -3.84
N LEU A 160 2.08 18.12 -2.81
CA LEU A 160 1.48 18.09 -1.49
C LEU A 160 0.36 19.14 -1.41
N VAL A 161 -0.87 18.64 -1.37
CA VAL A 161 -2.08 19.48 -1.34
C VAL A 161 -2.59 19.59 0.09
N THR A 162 -2.97 20.81 0.51
CA THR A 162 -3.72 21.04 1.76
C THR A 162 -5.21 21.04 1.45
N LEU A 163 -5.95 20.22 2.17
CA LEU A 163 -7.42 20.25 2.17
C LEU A 163 -7.87 20.90 3.49
N ARG A 164 -8.46 22.11 3.40
CA ARG A 164 -8.93 22.85 4.57
C ARG A 164 -9.92 21.99 5.38
N GLY A 165 -9.67 21.83 6.67
CA GLY A 165 -10.49 21.04 7.58
C GLY A 165 -10.35 19.52 7.46
N LEU A 166 -9.57 19.01 6.48
CA LEU A 166 -9.39 17.57 6.25
C LEU A 166 -7.94 17.10 6.41
N GLY A 167 -6.95 18.01 6.25
CA GLY A 167 -5.54 17.67 6.36
C GLY A 167 -4.77 17.79 5.04
N TYR A 168 -3.91 16.81 4.75
CA TYR A 168 -2.99 16.83 3.61
C TYR A 168 -3.10 15.55 2.78
N LEU A 169 -2.85 15.65 1.48
CA LEU A 169 -2.74 14.50 0.58
C LEU A 169 -1.62 14.70 -0.44
N LEU A 170 -1.14 13.59 -1.00
CA LEU A 170 -0.29 13.59 -2.19
C LEU A 170 -1.16 13.45 -3.44
N LYS A 171 -0.91 14.31 -4.41
CA LYS A 171 -1.53 14.27 -5.74
C LYS A 171 -0.45 14.18 -6.80
N ALA A 172 -0.67 13.37 -7.84
CA ALA A 172 0.19 13.41 -9.01
C ALA A 172 0.04 14.79 -9.69
N ALA A 173 1.15 15.41 -10.05
CA ALA A 173 1.11 16.63 -10.85
C ALA A 173 0.49 16.27 -12.20
N SER A 174 -0.55 16.97 -12.59
CA SER A 174 -1.06 16.88 -13.96
C SER A 174 0.00 17.48 -14.89
N ALA A 175 0.37 16.72 -15.92
CA ALA A 175 1.20 17.24 -16.99
C ALA A 175 0.49 18.38 -17.72
#